data_4ab54018ea7e51b2f5088969a1b51f6d
#
_entry.id   4ab54018ea7e51b2f5088969a1b51f6d
#
_cell.length_a   1.000
_cell.length_b   1.000
_cell.length_c   1.000
_cell.angle_alpha   90.00
_cell.angle_beta   90.00
_cell.angle_gamma   90.00
#
_symmetry.space_group_name_H-M   'P 1'
#
loop_
_entity.id
_entity.type
_entity.pdbx_description
1 polymer ?
#
loop_
_entity_poly.entity_id
_entity_poly.type
_entity_poly.pdbx_seq_one_letter_code
_entity_poly.pdbx_strand_id
1 'polypeptide(L)'
;MPGYRKAGIPEYRNTGMPTLRQKGGIPECRNTGIPTLRRKSGGKAAERRRKKRRKMNTGQKFKHYVWIMNVLRKRRRLTLKELQELWILDEVADGNPLPRSSFNKYRAAIVDMFGVVIECDNTRHYYISNPDEIDGDRTKQWMLSTLTTGLTLSDSSAIKDDIILEHVPAGYEFLPVIMQGIHQRRTITIGYQKFGCEPYTKPVDPYAVRLFRQRWYLLADNYERMAVYSLDRMLSASLTQRHFARAADFSPEQHFADYFGVVVDGTPMEHVVVRAYGKMANLLRTLPLHTSQREVGCGEGYTDFALDIRPSIDFISELMSKTDGLDVLEPASLKARIHRILEEALKRNS
;
A
#
# COMPACT_ATOMS: atom_id res chain seq x y z
N MET A 1 -32.80 -24.05 -30.04
CA MET A 1 -31.76 -23.53 -30.91
C MET A 1 -32.30 -22.35 -31.69
N PRO A 2 -31.76 -21.14 -31.55
CA PRO A 2 -31.27 -20.35 -32.67
C PRO A 2 -29.92 -19.72 -32.42
N GLY A 3 -29.18 -19.63 -33.52
CA GLY A 3 -27.75 -19.40 -33.61
C GLY A 3 -27.23 -18.00 -33.25
N TYR A 4 -26.05 -17.98 -32.65
CA TYR A 4 -25.25 -16.81 -32.45
C TYR A 4 -24.50 -16.42 -33.74
N ARG A 5 -24.79 -15.22 -34.26
CA ARG A 5 -24.02 -14.59 -35.33
C ARG A 5 -22.78 -13.94 -34.73
N LYS A 6 -21.63 -14.29 -35.28
CA LYS A 6 -20.35 -13.61 -35.05
C LYS A 6 -20.38 -12.19 -35.65
N ALA A 7 -20.15 -11.18 -34.87
CA ALA A 7 -19.86 -9.82 -35.33
C ALA A 7 -18.37 -9.68 -35.65
N GLY A 8 -18.07 -9.18 -36.86
CA GLY A 8 -16.72 -9.03 -37.40
C GLY A 8 -16.00 -7.82 -36.84
N ILE A 9 -14.68 -7.95 -36.76
CA ILE A 9 -13.70 -6.92 -36.38
C ILE A 9 -13.46 -6.02 -37.61
N PRO A 10 -13.47 -4.69 -37.52
CA PRO A 10 -13.11 -3.82 -38.65
C PRO A 10 -11.58 -3.75 -38.80
N GLU A 11 -11.13 -4.05 -40.04
CA GLU A 11 -9.76 -3.82 -40.49
C GLU A 11 -9.45 -2.33 -40.62
N TYR A 12 -8.33 -1.88 -40.02
CA TYR A 12 -7.77 -0.57 -40.24
C TYR A 12 -6.94 -0.56 -41.53
N ARG A 13 -7.38 0.18 -42.53
CA ARG A 13 -6.65 0.48 -43.76
C ARG A 13 -5.55 1.51 -43.49
N ASN A 14 -4.36 1.12 -43.85
CA ASN A 14 -3.14 1.91 -43.94
C ASN A 14 -3.26 2.90 -45.11
N THR A 15 -3.26 4.22 -44.84
CA THR A 15 -3.15 5.24 -45.88
C THR A 15 -1.77 5.87 -45.85
N GLY A 16 -1.15 5.87 -47.01
CA GLY A 16 0.25 6.14 -47.28
C GLY A 16 0.74 7.54 -46.97
N MET A 17 2.03 7.60 -46.69
CA MET A 17 2.83 8.82 -46.63
C MET A 17 3.22 9.28 -48.06
N PRO A 18 3.26 10.59 -48.37
CA PRO A 18 3.84 11.08 -49.55
C PRO A 18 5.34 11.32 -49.40
N THR A 19 6.09 10.81 -50.33
CA THR A 19 7.53 11.06 -50.55
C THR A 19 7.74 12.46 -51.11
N LEU A 20 8.58 13.27 -50.49
CA LEU A 20 9.12 14.50 -51.06
C LEU A 20 10.59 14.33 -51.43
N ARG A 21 10.83 14.37 -52.73
CA ARG A 21 12.12 14.45 -53.41
C ARG A 21 12.53 15.90 -53.47
N GLN A 22 13.71 16.26 -53.00
CA GLN A 22 14.37 17.50 -53.48
C GLN A 22 15.84 17.28 -53.76
N LYS A 23 16.22 17.77 -54.92
CA LYS A 23 17.52 17.86 -55.54
C LYS A 23 18.26 19.15 -55.15
N GLY A 24 19.54 19.13 -55.26
CA GLY A 24 20.44 20.27 -55.39
C GLY A 24 21.40 20.37 -54.22
N GLY A 25 22.70 20.29 -54.38
CA GLY A 25 23.55 20.93 -55.30
C GLY A 25 24.77 21.31 -54.47
N ILE A 26 25.93 20.72 -54.76
CA ILE A 26 27.22 21.03 -54.10
C ILE A 26 27.79 22.27 -54.74
N PRO A 27 28.53 23.12 -54.03
CA PRO A 27 29.77 23.65 -54.60
C PRO A 27 31.00 23.40 -53.69
N GLU A 28 32.04 22.94 -54.35
CA GLU A 28 33.44 22.94 -53.87
C GLU A 28 33.95 24.36 -53.64
N CYS A 29 34.80 24.54 -52.64
CA CYS A 29 35.88 25.53 -52.63
C CYS A 29 37.04 25.10 -51.71
N ARG A 30 38.06 24.77 -52.37
CA ARG A 30 39.52 24.95 -52.23
C ARG A 30 40.15 25.31 -50.88
N ASN A 31 41.06 24.48 -50.60
CA ASN A 31 42.35 24.47 -49.90
C ASN A 31 43.00 25.85 -49.67
N THR A 32 43.47 26.10 -48.46
CA THR A 32 44.82 26.61 -48.14
C THR A 32 45.10 26.55 -46.63
N GLY A 33 46.27 26.08 -46.27
CA GLY A 33 46.96 26.54 -45.05
C GLY A 33 47.04 25.55 -43.88
N ILE A 34 48.10 24.71 -43.81
CA ILE A 34 48.61 24.10 -42.61
C ILE A 34 49.27 25.15 -41.74
N PRO A 35 49.01 25.17 -40.40
CA PRO A 35 50.12 25.06 -39.46
C PRO A 35 49.91 24.13 -38.27
N THR A 36 50.90 23.27 -38.13
CA THR A 36 51.54 22.75 -36.89
C THR A 36 50.76 22.56 -35.58
N LEU A 37 50.75 21.32 -35.21
CA LEU A 37 50.81 20.71 -33.87
C LEU A 37 50.79 21.64 -32.65
N ARG A 38 49.69 21.53 -31.88
CA ARG A 38 49.72 21.70 -30.42
C ARG A 38 48.94 20.58 -29.75
N ARG A 39 49.66 19.63 -29.15
CA ARG A 39 49.11 18.59 -28.27
C ARG A 39 48.25 19.26 -27.18
N LYS A 40 46.96 18.99 -27.14
CA LYS A 40 46.10 19.25 -25.97
C LYS A 40 45.82 17.96 -25.23
N SER A 41 46.61 17.70 -24.21
CA SER A 41 46.35 16.73 -23.15
C SER A 41 45.23 17.26 -22.23
N GLY A 42 44.00 17.32 -22.74
CA GLY A 42 42.87 17.85 -21.96
C GLY A 42 41.62 16.93 -21.91
N GLY A 43 41.60 15.87 -22.75
CA GLY A 43 40.37 15.06 -22.87
C GLY A 43 40.07 14.17 -21.67
N LYS A 44 41.05 13.60 -21.03
CA LYS A 44 40.84 12.68 -19.90
C LYS A 44 40.44 13.35 -18.57
N ALA A 45 40.78 14.61 -18.38
CA ALA A 45 40.38 15.37 -17.17
C ALA A 45 38.94 15.86 -17.24
N ALA A 46 38.46 16.22 -18.45
CA ALA A 46 37.07 16.66 -18.65
C ALA A 46 36.10 15.47 -18.60
N GLU A 47 36.47 14.30 -19.08
CA GLU A 47 35.68 13.06 -19.00
C GLU A 47 35.60 12.53 -17.54
N ARG A 48 36.70 12.62 -16.78
CA ARG A 48 36.72 12.33 -15.34
C ARG A 48 35.86 13.32 -14.52
N ARG A 49 35.77 14.60 -14.93
CA ARG A 49 34.89 15.59 -14.28
C ARG A 49 33.42 15.41 -14.63
N ARG A 50 33.06 14.92 -15.82
CA ARG A 50 31.69 14.57 -16.21
C ARG A 50 31.16 13.34 -15.47
N LYS A 51 31.99 12.33 -15.19
CA LYS A 51 31.62 11.19 -14.32
C LYS A 51 31.43 11.56 -12.85
N LYS A 52 31.86 12.74 -12.40
CA LYS A 52 31.92 13.12 -10.98
C LYS A 52 30.69 13.84 -10.44
N ARG A 53 29.58 14.02 -11.19
CA ARG A 53 28.34 14.65 -10.67
C ARG A 53 27.08 14.18 -11.37
N ARG A 54 26.83 12.90 -11.45
CA ARG A 54 25.44 12.47 -11.47
C ARG A 54 24.91 12.69 -10.05
N LYS A 55 24.17 13.77 -9.82
CA LYS A 55 23.37 13.94 -8.61
C LYS A 55 22.50 12.70 -8.49
N MET A 56 22.72 11.89 -7.46
CA MET A 56 21.93 10.70 -7.20
C MET A 56 20.45 11.10 -7.15
N ASN A 57 19.62 10.42 -7.95
CA ASN A 57 18.18 10.65 -8.00
C ASN A 57 17.55 10.41 -6.63
N THR A 58 16.53 11.17 -6.27
CA THR A 58 15.81 11.04 -5.00
C THR A 58 15.32 9.61 -4.76
N GLY A 59 14.84 8.92 -5.81
CA GLY A 59 14.44 7.52 -5.72
C GLY A 59 15.59 6.56 -5.34
N GLN A 60 16.80 6.76 -5.86
CA GLN A 60 17.98 5.96 -5.47
C GLN A 60 18.36 6.16 -4.01
N LYS A 61 18.31 7.41 -3.50
CA LYS A 61 18.57 7.68 -2.08
C LYS A 61 17.55 6.98 -1.18
N PHE A 62 16.30 7.00 -1.59
CA PHE A 62 15.21 6.36 -0.87
C PHE A 62 15.42 4.84 -0.74
N LYS A 63 15.85 4.16 -1.82
CA LYS A 63 16.26 2.75 -1.80
C LYS A 63 17.36 2.50 -0.76
N HIS A 64 18.36 3.39 -0.71
CA HIS A 64 19.45 3.30 0.26
C HIS A 64 18.95 3.37 1.71
N TYR A 65 18.00 4.26 2.00
CA TYR A 65 17.43 4.40 3.34
C TYR A 65 16.68 3.14 3.77
N VAL A 66 15.80 2.64 2.89
CA VAL A 66 15.02 1.41 3.16
C VAL A 66 15.95 0.21 3.33
N TRP A 67 16.98 0.07 2.50
CA TRP A 67 17.97 -1.00 2.64
C TRP A 67 18.68 -0.95 4.01
N ILE A 68 19.21 0.22 4.41
CA ILE A 68 19.89 0.39 5.72
C ILE A 68 18.96 -0.01 6.88
N MET A 69 17.72 0.47 6.87
CA MET A 69 16.74 0.13 7.90
C MET A 69 16.49 -1.39 7.96
N ASN A 70 16.28 -2.03 6.81
CA ASN A 70 16.00 -3.46 6.74
C ASN A 70 17.18 -4.31 7.22
N VAL A 71 18.40 -3.97 6.83
CA VAL A 71 19.61 -4.68 7.26
C VAL A 71 19.80 -4.56 8.77
N LEU A 72 19.64 -3.35 9.34
CA LEU A 72 19.75 -3.15 10.78
C LEU A 72 18.61 -3.81 11.58
N ARG A 73 17.38 -3.86 11.04
CA ARG A 73 16.27 -4.64 11.66
C ARG A 73 16.59 -6.14 11.70
N LYS A 74 17.11 -6.68 10.59
CA LYS A 74 17.41 -8.12 10.47
C LYS A 74 18.62 -8.55 11.28
N ARG A 75 19.71 -7.77 11.24
CA ARG A 75 20.99 -8.11 11.88
C ARG A 75 21.15 -7.55 13.29
N ARG A 76 20.27 -6.65 13.69
CA ARG A 76 20.20 -5.99 15.00
C ARG A 76 21.35 -5.01 15.26
N ARG A 77 22.63 -5.43 15.15
CA ARG A 77 23.82 -4.61 15.39
C ARG A 77 24.87 -4.90 14.35
N LEU A 78 25.45 -3.85 13.76
CA LEU A 78 26.51 -3.95 12.75
C LEU A 78 27.51 -2.82 12.92
N THR A 79 28.80 -3.12 12.72
CA THR A 79 29.83 -2.08 12.51
C THR A 79 29.63 -1.42 11.13
N LEU A 80 30.18 -0.22 10.96
CA LEU A 80 30.14 0.44 9.64
C LEU A 80 30.83 -0.41 8.56
N LYS A 81 31.88 -1.15 8.91
CA LYS A 81 32.61 -2.01 7.99
C LYS A 81 31.75 -3.16 7.49
N GLU A 82 31.09 -3.90 8.38
CA GLU A 82 30.16 -4.97 8.04
C GLU A 82 29.00 -4.45 7.18
N LEU A 83 28.46 -3.29 7.53
CA LEU A 83 27.39 -2.66 6.74
C LEU A 83 27.86 -2.27 5.33
N GLN A 84 29.11 -1.81 5.20
CA GLN A 84 29.73 -1.53 3.89
C GLN A 84 29.98 -2.79 3.07
N GLU A 85 30.37 -3.88 3.70
CA GLU A 85 30.58 -5.19 3.04
C GLU A 85 29.25 -5.72 2.50
N LEU A 86 28.18 -5.70 3.32
CA LEU A 86 26.82 -6.07 2.90
C LEU A 86 26.28 -5.15 1.78
N TRP A 87 26.57 -3.84 1.88
CA TRP A 87 26.18 -2.87 0.86
C TRP A 87 26.76 -3.21 -0.54
N ILE A 88 28.00 -3.63 -0.58
CA ILE A 88 28.67 -4.04 -1.83
C ILE A 88 28.13 -5.39 -2.30
N LEU A 89 27.93 -6.35 -1.37
CA LEU A 89 27.42 -7.68 -1.67
C LEU A 89 26.02 -7.63 -2.29
N ASP A 90 25.15 -6.77 -1.75
CA ASP A 90 23.77 -6.59 -2.20
C ASP A 90 23.66 -5.62 -3.40
N GLU A 91 24.78 -5.15 -3.96
CA GLU A 91 24.88 -4.26 -5.13
C GLU A 91 24.01 -2.97 -5.01
N VAL A 92 23.77 -2.50 -3.78
CA VAL A 92 22.81 -1.43 -3.47
C VAL A 92 23.05 -0.13 -4.24
N ALA A 93 24.30 0.15 -4.61
CA ALA A 93 24.71 1.33 -5.37
C ALA A 93 25.59 0.95 -6.57
N ASP A 94 25.16 -0.03 -7.36
CA ASP A 94 25.89 -0.55 -8.53
C ASP A 94 27.35 -0.90 -8.18
N GLY A 95 27.59 -1.53 -7.02
CA GLY A 95 28.90 -1.90 -6.50
C GLY A 95 29.76 -0.73 -5.98
N ASN A 96 29.23 0.51 -5.93
CA ASN A 96 29.97 1.62 -5.35
C ASN A 96 29.95 1.54 -3.80
N PRO A 97 31.09 1.78 -3.13
CA PRO A 97 31.14 1.70 -1.68
C PRO A 97 30.31 2.79 -1.01
N LEU A 98 29.80 2.51 0.21
CA LEU A 98 29.10 3.49 1.05
C LEU A 98 30.10 4.33 1.86
N PRO A 99 30.35 5.62 1.51
CA PRO A 99 31.21 6.48 2.30
C PRO A 99 30.58 6.79 3.66
N ARG A 100 31.40 6.89 4.70
CA ARG A 100 30.95 7.26 6.07
C ARG A 100 30.15 8.57 6.08
N SER A 101 30.56 9.55 5.30
CA SER A 101 29.86 10.83 5.17
C SER A 101 28.46 10.68 4.57
N SER A 102 28.27 9.78 3.60
CA SER A 102 26.98 9.46 3.02
C SER A 102 26.12 8.71 4.01
N PHE A 103 26.66 7.72 4.72
CA PHE A 103 25.95 6.98 5.75
C PHE A 103 25.40 7.90 6.85
N ASN A 104 26.22 8.86 7.35
CA ASN A 104 25.76 9.84 8.35
C ASN A 104 24.61 10.72 7.84
N LYS A 105 24.66 11.13 6.55
CA LYS A 105 23.55 11.87 5.92
C LYS A 105 22.30 11.01 5.79
N TYR A 106 22.47 9.75 5.47
CA TYR A 106 21.35 8.80 5.36
C TYR A 106 20.70 8.55 6.70
N ARG A 107 21.48 8.40 7.78
CA ARG A 107 20.94 8.29 9.15
C ARG A 107 20.06 9.48 9.51
N ALA A 108 20.53 10.70 9.27
CA ALA A 108 19.77 11.91 9.55
C ALA A 108 18.45 11.95 8.74
N ALA A 109 18.52 11.61 7.44
CA ALA A 109 17.34 11.56 6.59
C ALA A 109 16.35 10.43 6.99
N ILE A 110 16.84 9.30 7.48
CA ILE A 110 16.02 8.20 7.98
C ILE A 110 15.22 8.62 9.21
N VAL A 111 15.86 9.32 10.15
CA VAL A 111 15.18 9.89 11.32
C VAL A 111 14.09 10.88 10.89
N ASP A 112 14.43 11.80 10.00
CA ASP A 112 13.52 12.86 9.53
C ASP A 112 12.30 12.28 8.78
N MET A 113 12.53 11.29 7.91
CA MET A 113 11.48 10.73 7.04
C MET A 113 10.64 9.64 7.70
N PHE A 114 11.26 8.81 8.54
CA PHE A 114 10.63 7.57 9.05
C PHE A 114 10.53 7.52 10.58
N GLY A 115 11.14 8.47 11.29
CA GLY A 115 11.23 8.44 12.74
C GLY A 115 12.06 7.27 13.28
N VAL A 116 12.89 6.62 12.43
CA VAL A 116 13.75 5.51 12.81
C VAL A 116 15.10 6.04 13.28
N VAL A 117 15.38 5.90 14.57
CA VAL A 117 16.61 6.40 15.18
C VAL A 117 17.71 5.34 15.10
N ILE A 118 18.81 5.66 14.41
CA ILE A 118 19.99 4.80 14.30
C ILE A 118 21.11 5.37 15.15
N GLU A 119 21.50 4.68 16.19
CA GLU A 119 22.57 5.06 17.12
C GLU A 119 23.83 4.21 16.94
N CYS A 120 24.92 4.64 17.56
CA CYS A 120 26.19 3.95 17.56
C CYS A 120 26.62 3.75 19.01
N ASP A 121 26.86 2.51 19.41
CA ASP A 121 27.33 2.20 20.77
C ASP A 121 28.85 2.43 20.94
N ASN A 122 29.33 2.24 22.15
CA ASN A 122 30.76 2.42 22.53
C ASN A 122 31.68 1.42 21.79
N THR A 123 31.15 0.33 21.29
CA THR A 123 31.86 -0.72 20.51
C THR A 123 31.82 -0.44 19.00
N ARG A 124 31.33 0.72 18.59
CA ARG A 124 31.17 1.18 17.20
C ARG A 124 30.18 0.37 16.38
N HIS A 125 29.19 -0.29 17.01
CA HIS A 125 28.08 -0.93 16.32
C HIS A 125 26.91 0.02 16.18
N TYR A 126 26.32 0.05 14.99
CA TYR A 126 25.10 0.79 14.69
C TYR A 126 23.89 -0.11 14.88
N TYR A 127 22.82 0.43 15.45
CA TYR A 127 21.58 -0.26 15.75
C TYR A 127 20.41 0.73 15.75
N ILE A 128 19.19 0.20 15.62
CA ILE A 128 17.96 1.00 15.77
C ILE A 128 17.66 1.09 17.27
N SER A 129 17.63 2.32 17.82
CA SER A 129 17.45 2.54 19.26
C SER A 129 16.00 2.61 19.70
N ASN A 130 15.07 2.80 18.76
CA ASN A 130 13.64 2.82 19.04
C ASN A 130 12.85 1.70 18.33
N PRO A 131 13.24 0.41 18.46
CA PRO A 131 12.56 -0.68 17.76
C PRO A 131 11.11 -0.84 18.20
N ASP A 132 10.81 -0.65 19.49
CA ASP A 132 9.47 -0.81 20.04
C ASP A 132 8.48 0.24 19.51
N GLU A 133 8.93 1.47 19.24
CA GLU A 133 8.10 2.49 18.60
C GLU A 133 7.75 2.14 17.14
N ILE A 134 8.61 1.38 16.47
CA ILE A 134 8.39 0.92 15.10
C ILE A 134 7.52 -0.33 15.12
N ASP A 135 7.86 -1.29 15.99
CA ASP A 135 7.16 -2.57 16.08
C ASP A 135 5.79 -2.44 16.78
N GLY A 136 5.58 -1.40 17.59
CA GLY A 136 4.29 -1.04 18.17
C GLY A 136 3.37 -0.23 17.25
N ASP A 137 3.91 0.42 16.20
CA ASP A 137 3.13 1.26 15.28
C ASP A 137 2.80 0.50 13.98
N ARG A 138 1.56 -0.02 13.90
CA ARG A 138 1.07 -0.76 12.71
C ARG A 138 1.18 0.04 11.42
N THR A 139 1.01 1.35 11.48
CA THR A 139 1.11 2.24 10.29
C THR A 139 2.54 2.31 9.80
N LYS A 140 3.51 2.49 10.71
CA LYS A 140 4.94 2.47 10.35
C LYS A 140 5.37 1.12 9.81
N GLN A 141 4.94 0.02 10.43
CA GLN A 141 5.24 -1.34 9.94
C GLN A 141 4.70 -1.56 8.53
N TRP A 142 3.42 -1.23 8.30
CA TRP A 142 2.79 -1.36 6.98
C TRP A 142 3.50 -0.49 5.94
N MET A 143 3.81 0.76 6.27
CA MET A 143 4.54 1.67 5.37
C MET A 143 5.92 1.10 5.00
N LEU A 144 6.71 0.67 5.97
CA LEU A 144 8.05 0.11 5.74
C LEU A 144 7.99 -1.18 4.91
N SER A 145 7.05 -2.08 5.18
CA SER A 145 6.88 -3.32 4.42
C SER A 145 6.46 -3.06 2.99
N THR A 146 5.49 -2.15 2.78
CA THR A 146 5.01 -1.76 1.45
C THR A 146 6.13 -1.11 0.62
N LEU A 147 6.90 -0.20 1.23
CA LEU A 147 8.04 0.44 0.57
C LEU A 147 9.13 -0.56 0.23
N THR A 148 9.45 -1.47 1.13
CA THR A 148 10.44 -2.54 0.90
C THR A 148 10.00 -3.42 -0.27
N THR A 149 8.76 -3.89 -0.26
CA THR A 149 8.19 -4.71 -1.34
C THR A 149 8.21 -3.97 -2.66
N GLY A 150 7.72 -2.73 -2.70
CA GLY A 150 7.70 -1.89 -3.89
C GLY A 150 9.09 -1.66 -4.49
N LEU A 151 10.11 -1.43 -3.66
CA LEU A 151 11.49 -1.27 -4.11
C LEU A 151 12.07 -2.58 -4.63
N THR A 152 11.86 -3.70 -3.94
CA THR A 152 12.29 -5.03 -4.41
C THR A 152 11.69 -5.34 -5.78
N LEU A 153 10.39 -5.08 -5.97
CA LEU A 153 9.71 -5.27 -7.25
C LEU A 153 10.26 -4.33 -8.34
N SER A 154 10.58 -3.08 -8.01
CA SER A 154 11.12 -2.12 -8.98
C SER A 154 12.54 -2.46 -9.45
N ASP A 155 13.35 -3.10 -8.61
CA ASP A 155 14.70 -3.55 -8.95
C ASP A 155 14.70 -4.84 -9.78
N SER A 156 13.61 -5.59 -9.72
CA SER A 156 13.41 -6.86 -10.40
C SER A 156 12.83 -6.68 -11.82
N SER A 157 13.26 -5.65 -12.55
CA SER A 157 12.73 -5.37 -13.90
C SER A 157 12.86 -6.56 -14.87
N ALA A 158 13.84 -7.42 -14.66
CA ALA A 158 14.07 -8.63 -15.45
C ALA A 158 13.01 -9.73 -15.24
N ILE A 159 12.30 -9.71 -14.10
CA ILE A 159 11.26 -10.69 -13.74
C ILE A 159 9.87 -10.04 -13.58
N LYS A 160 9.68 -8.85 -14.16
CA LYS A 160 8.42 -8.10 -14.02
C LYS A 160 7.22 -8.89 -14.53
N ASP A 161 7.41 -9.66 -15.58
CA ASP A 161 6.37 -10.50 -16.21
C ASP A 161 6.06 -11.77 -15.39
N ASP A 162 6.95 -12.13 -14.46
CA ASP A 162 6.77 -13.26 -13.54
C ASP A 162 6.03 -12.86 -12.24
N ILE A 163 5.71 -11.56 -12.08
CA ILE A 163 5.05 -11.03 -10.89
C ILE A 163 3.59 -10.74 -11.22
N ILE A 164 2.70 -11.54 -10.65
CA ILE A 164 1.26 -11.37 -10.81
C ILE A 164 0.71 -10.62 -9.60
N LEU A 165 0.19 -9.42 -9.82
CA LEU A 165 -0.44 -8.61 -8.78
C LEU A 165 -1.96 -8.62 -8.95
N GLU A 166 -2.67 -8.69 -7.82
CA GLU A 166 -4.10 -8.48 -7.80
C GLU A 166 -4.42 -7.01 -8.16
N HIS A 167 -5.50 -6.81 -8.91
CA HIS A 167 -5.96 -5.46 -9.24
C HIS A 167 -6.44 -4.75 -7.96
N VAL A 168 -5.76 -3.67 -7.59
CA VAL A 168 -6.17 -2.81 -6.46
C VAL A 168 -7.19 -1.80 -6.97
N PRO A 169 -8.39 -1.70 -6.35
CA PRO A 169 -9.38 -0.70 -6.72
C PRO A 169 -8.82 0.73 -6.65
N ALA A 170 -9.29 1.59 -7.57
CA ALA A 170 -8.96 3.02 -7.62
C ALA A 170 -9.39 3.77 -6.34
N GLY A 171 -9.11 5.06 -6.26
CA GLY A 171 -9.52 5.95 -5.16
C GLY A 171 -8.36 6.39 -4.26
N TYR A 172 -7.16 5.82 -4.40
CA TYR A 172 -5.97 6.27 -3.65
C TYR A 172 -5.55 7.70 -4.03
N GLU A 173 -5.94 8.20 -5.18
CA GLU A 173 -5.72 9.58 -5.66
C GLU A 173 -6.37 10.63 -4.75
N PHE A 174 -7.43 10.27 -4.02
CA PHE A 174 -8.11 11.17 -3.07
C PHE A 174 -7.47 11.20 -1.69
N LEU A 175 -6.60 10.23 -1.35
CA LEU A 175 -5.93 10.16 -0.06
C LEU A 175 -5.20 11.45 0.33
N PRO A 176 -4.42 12.12 -0.53
CA PRO A 176 -3.71 13.34 -0.14
C PRO A 176 -4.64 14.45 0.35
N VAL A 177 -5.76 14.68 -0.34
CA VAL A 177 -6.75 15.70 0.03
C VAL A 177 -7.45 15.34 1.34
N ILE A 178 -7.83 14.06 1.50
CA ILE A 178 -8.48 13.55 2.70
C ILE A 178 -7.54 13.68 3.91
N MET A 179 -6.29 13.24 3.78
CA MET A 179 -5.30 13.32 4.86
C MET A 179 -5.00 14.77 5.24
N GLN A 180 -4.96 15.68 4.27
CA GLN A 180 -4.84 17.11 4.54
C GLN A 180 -6.04 17.65 5.32
N GLY A 181 -7.26 17.24 4.94
CA GLY A 181 -8.50 17.57 5.66
C GLY A 181 -8.47 17.09 7.11
N ILE A 182 -8.06 15.85 7.35
CA ILE A 182 -7.90 15.27 8.69
C ILE A 182 -6.85 16.05 9.50
N HIS A 183 -5.68 16.29 8.92
CA HIS A 183 -4.57 16.97 9.60
C HIS A 183 -4.92 18.41 9.99
N GLN A 184 -5.53 19.15 9.06
CA GLN A 184 -5.89 20.56 9.25
C GLN A 184 -7.25 20.77 9.92
N ARG A 185 -7.97 19.69 10.25
CA ARG A 185 -9.35 19.78 10.75
C ARG A 185 -10.26 20.60 9.84
N ARG A 186 -10.16 20.36 8.53
CA ARG A 186 -10.95 21.06 7.52
C ARG A 186 -11.96 20.13 6.88
N THR A 187 -13.19 20.63 6.75
CA THR A 187 -14.26 19.99 5.97
C THR A 187 -13.79 19.80 4.54
N ILE A 188 -14.10 18.66 3.97
CA ILE A 188 -13.92 18.38 2.54
C ILE A 188 -15.27 18.24 1.85
N THR A 189 -15.36 18.63 0.59
CA THR A 189 -16.51 18.34 -0.27
C THR A 189 -16.18 17.12 -1.10
N ILE A 190 -17.00 16.08 -1.03
CA ILE A 190 -16.87 14.85 -1.80
C ILE A 190 -17.96 14.73 -2.84
N GLY A 191 -17.61 14.37 -4.08
CA GLY A 191 -18.50 13.80 -5.06
C GLY A 191 -18.50 12.29 -4.87
N TYR A 192 -19.67 11.68 -4.71
CA TYR A 192 -19.77 10.25 -4.34
C TYR A 192 -20.94 9.58 -5.04
N GLN A 193 -20.75 8.33 -5.46
CA GLN A 193 -21.79 7.52 -6.05
C GLN A 193 -21.98 6.21 -5.30
N LYS A 194 -23.14 6.01 -4.70
CA LYS A 194 -23.53 4.70 -4.14
C LYS A 194 -23.92 3.77 -5.26
N PHE A 195 -23.76 2.46 -5.03
CA PHE A 195 -24.23 1.46 -5.99
C PHE A 195 -25.73 1.62 -6.27
N GLY A 196 -26.08 1.66 -7.56
CA GLY A 196 -27.47 1.82 -8.00
C GLY A 196 -28.13 3.16 -7.72
N CYS A 197 -27.36 4.18 -7.32
CA CYS A 197 -27.86 5.53 -7.05
C CYS A 197 -27.20 6.56 -7.97
N GLU A 198 -27.88 7.71 -8.15
CA GLU A 198 -27.31 8.86 -8.82
C GLU A 198 -26.15 9.46 -8.00
N PRO A 199 -25.12 10.00 -8.70
CA PRO A 199 -24.04 10.73 -8.05
C PRO A 199 -24.56 11.93 -7.25
N TYR A 200 -23.92 12.19 -6.11
CA TYR A 200 -24.22 13.37 -5.30
C TYR A 200 -22.94 14.02 -4.77
N THR A 201 -23.05 15.27 -4.42
CA THR A 201 -21.96 16.03 -3.80
C THR A 201 -22.41 16.50 -2.42
N LYS A 202 -21.55 16.34 -1.41
CA LYS A 202 -21.81 16.80 -0.06
C LYS A 202 -20.56 17.17 0.70
N PRO A 203 -20.63 18.13 1.64
CA PRO A 203 -19.56 18.37 2.60
C PRO A 203 -19.54 17.25 3.66
N VAL A 204 -18.34 16.88 4.11
CA VAL A 204 -18.12 15.95 5.22
C VAL A 204 -16.90 16.37 6.02
N ASP A 205 -16.91 16.11 7.30
CA ASP A 205 -15.78 16.36 8.19
C ASP A 205 -14.96 15.07 8.31
N PRO A 206 -13.74 15.00 7.75
CA PRO A 206 -12.95 13.77 7.67
C PRO A 206 -12.30 13.47 9.02
N TYR A 207 -12.54 12.27 9.55
CA TYR A 207 -12.04 11.82 10.85
C TYR A 207 -10.87 10.85 10.75
N ALA A 208 -10.95 9.85 9.88
CA ALA A 208 -9.92 8.84 9.71
C ALA A 208 -9.98 8.17 8.33
N VAL A 209 -8.90 7.51 7.94
CA VAL A 209 -8.87 6.58 6.82
C VAL A 209 -8.58 5.17 7.31
N ARG A 210 -9.25 4.18 6.73
CA ARG A 210 -9.06 2.76 7.02
C ARG A 210 -8.76 2.00 5.73
N LEU A 211 -7.69 1.19 5.76
CA LEU A 211 -7.43 0.19 4.72
C LEU A 211 -8.06 -1.13 5.17
N PHE A 212 -8.96 -1.68 4.37
CA PHE A 212 -9.58 -2.97 4.60
C PHE A 212 -9.74 -3.73 3.28
N ARG A 213 -9.22 -4.95 3.19
CA ARG A 213 -9.27 -5.79 1.97
C ARG A 213 -8.87 -5.04 0.71
N GLN A 214 -7.69 -4.41 0.77
CA GLN A 214 -7.08 -3.63 -0.32
C GLN A 214 -7.86 -2.37 -0.76
N ARG A 215 -8.94 -2.00 -0.06
CA ARG A 215 -9.72 -0.78 -0.32
C ARG A 215 -9.52 0.24 0.77
N TRP A 216 -9.39 1.49 0.37
CA TRP A 216 -9.39 2.63 1.29
C TRP A 216 -10.80 3.12 1.57
N TYR A 217 -11.05 3.43 2.83
CA TYR A 217 -12.30 3.96 3.31
C TYR A 217 -12.05 5.22 4.13
N LEU A 218 -12.88 6.24 3.90
CA LEU A 218 -12.93 7.45 4.72
C LEU A 218 -14.03 7.29 5.77
N LEU A 219 -13.68 7.46 7.04
CA LEU A 219 -14.62 7.71 8.12
C LEU A 219 -14.83 9.22 8.25
N ALA A 220 -16.04 9.70 8.12
CA ALA A 220 -16.37 11.11 8.20
C ALA A 220 -17.72 11.36 8.86
N ASP A 221 -17.84 12.49 9.56
CA ASP A 221 -19.13 13.02 9.99
C ASP A 221 -19.79 13.72 8.79
N ASN A 222 -21.01 13.34 8.49
CA ASN A 222 -21.81 13.93 7.43
C ASN A 222 -22.95 14.82 7.93
N TYR A 223 -22.84 15.28 9.19
CA TYR A 223 -23.79 16.09 9.94
C TYR A 223 -25.10 15.40 10.35
N GLU A 224 -25.27 14.16 9.93
CA GLU A 224 -26.36 13.28 10.37
C GLU A 224 -25.82 12.17 11.26
N ARG A 225 -24.65 11.64 10.89
CA ARG A 225 -23.97 10.55 11.59
C ARG A 225 -22.54 10.38 11.10
N MET A 226 -21.76 9.63 11.87
CA MET A 226 -20.51 9.06 11.36
C MET A 226 -20.81 8.07 10.23
N ALA A 227 -20.19 8.26 9.08
CA ALA A 227 -20.41 7.45 7.89
C ALA A 227 -19.07 7.01 7.26
N VAL A 228 -19.11 5.86 6.62
CA VAL A 228 -17.94 5.30 5.94
C VAL A 228 -18.13 5.39 4.42
N TYR A 229 -17.14 5.97 3.74
CA TYR A 229 -17.13 6.18 2.30
C TYR A 229 -15.98 5.39 1.68
N SER A 230 -16.26 4.48 0.76
CA SER A 230 -15.23 3.78 -0.01
C SER A 230 -14.62 4.74 -1.05
N LEU A 231 -13.29 4.85 -1.08
CA LEU A 231 -12.62 5.83 -1.95
C LEU A 231 -12.75 5.49 -3.45
N ASP A 232 -12.88 4.20 -3.79
CA ASP A 232 -13.12 3.76 -5.17
C ASP A 232 -14.48 4.17 -5.76
N ARG A 233 -15.39 4.67 -4.90
CA ARG A 233 -16.67 5.25 -5.31
C ARG A 233 -16.71 6.78 -5.22
N MET A 234 -15.58 7.41 -4.89
CA MET A 234 -15.45 8.85 -4.96
C MET A 234 -15.24 9.29 -6.40
N LEU A 235 -15.88 10.38 -6.77
CA LEU A 235 -15.74 11.02 -8.08
C LEU A 235 -14.91 12.29 -7.99
N SER A 236 -14.89 12.92 -6.82
CA SER A 236 -14.09 14.11 -6.53
C SER A 236 -13.90 14.28 -5.02
N ALA A 237 -12.83 14.99 -4.65
CA ALA A 237 -12.60 15.44 -3.29
C ALA A 237 -11.90 16.81 -3.31
N SER A 238 -12.35 17.76 -2.53
CA SER A 238 -11.74 19.08 -2.42
C SER A 238 -11.82 19.64 -1.01
N LEU A 239 -10.77 20.36 -0.58
CA LEU A 239 -10.78 21.06 0.71
C LEU A 239 -11.66 22.30 0.65
N THR A 240 -12.43 22.53 1.72
CA THR A 240 -13.17 23.78 1.93
C THR A 240 -12.38 24.72 2.83
N GLN A 241 -12.89 25.92 3.07
CA GLN A 241 -12.31 26.83 4.07
C GLN A 241 -12.86 26.60 5.49
N ARG A 242 -13.90 25.77 5.63
CA ARG A 242 -14.55 25.48 6.90
C ARG A 242 -13.68 24.55 7.75
N HIS A 243 -13.50 24.91 9.01
CA HIS A 243 -12.88 24.04 10.03
C HIS A 243 -13.98 23.36 10.87
N PHE A 244 -13.68 22.15 11.33
CA PHE A 244 -14.56 21.41 12.23
C PHE A 244 -13.83 21.06 13.54
N ALA A 245 -14.61 20.91 14.60
CA ALA A 245 -14.11 20.43 15.88
C ALA A 245 -14.30 18.92 15.96
N ARG A 246 -13.20 18.20 16.24
CA ARG A 246 -13.27 16.76 16.54
C ARG A 246 -13.27 16.58 18.05
N ALA A 247 -14.12 15.70 18.58
CA ALA A 247 -14.11 15.33 19.98
C ALA A 247 -12.70 14.86 20.40
N ALA A 248 -12.21 15.37 21.53
CA ALA A 248 -10.84 15.11 21.96
C ALA A 248 -10.59 13.63 22.31
N ASP A 249 -11.64 12.94 22.75
CA ASP A 249 -11.67 11.53 23.14
C ASP A 249 -11.96 10.57 21.97
N PHE A 250 -12.21 11.08 20.76
CA PHE A 250 -12.51 10.23 19.61
C PHE A 250 -11.28 9.43 19.18
N SER A 251 -11.39 8.11 19.21
CA SER A 251 -10.39 7.17 18.71
C SER A 251 -10.96 6.41 17.50
N PRO A 252 -10.33 6.50 16.30
CA PRO A 252 -10.70 5.68 15.16
C PRO A 252 -10.57 4.18 15.42
N GLU A 253 -9.57 3.77 16.21
CA GLU A 253 -9.39 2.37 16.59
C GLU A 253 -10.57 1.87 17.42
N GLN A 254 -10.97 2.62 18.44
CA GLN A 254 -12.13 2.27 19.27
C GLN A 254 -13.44 2.26 18.48
N HIS A 255 -13.58 3.18 17.50
CA HIS A 255 -14.78 3.23 16.66
C HIS A 255 -15.00 1.93 15.87
N PHE A 256 -13.92 1.28 15.46
CA PHE A 256 -13.98 0.03 14.71
C PHE A 256 -13.63 -1.22 15.54
N ALA A 257 -13.25 -1.05 16.81
CA ALA A 257 -12.68 -2.13 17.63
C ALA A 257 -13.57 -3.36 17.74
N ASP A 258 -14.88 -3.13 17.78
CA ASP A 258 -15.88 -4.18 17.95
C ASP A 258 -16.38 -4.77 16.63
N TYR A 259 -15.89 -4.29 15.48
CA TYR A 259 -16.39 -4.67 14.16
C TYR A 259 -15.30 -5.37 13.33
N PHE A 260 -15.69 -6.41 12.62
CA PHE A 260 -14.79 -7.10 11.69
C PHE A 260 -14.35 -6.21 10.52
N GLY A 261 -15.28 -5.49 9.91
CA GLY A 261 -15.06 -4.75 8.69
C GLY A 261 -15.16 -3.24 8.84
N VAL A 262 -15.77 -2.62 7.87
CA VAL A 262 -15.95 -1.17 7.77
C VAL A 262 -17.39 -0.73 8.02
N VAL A 263 -18.34 -1.67 8.04
CA VAL A 263 -19.76 -1.40 8.32
C VAL A 263 -19.94 -1.30 9.82
N VAL A 264 -20.26 -0.09 10.27
CA VAL A 264 -20.62 0.26 11.65
C VAL A 264 -22.12 0.57 11.64
N ASP A 265 -22.95 -0.41 12.00
CA ASP A 265 -24.42 -0.37 11.86
C ASP A 265 -25.19 -0.37 13.18
N GLY A 266 -24.45 -0.30 14.30
CA GLY A 266 -25.04 -0.34 15.62
C GLY A 266 -25.52 -1.71 16.09
N THR A 267 -25.21 -2.78 15.35
CA THR A 267 -25.46 -4.16 15.80
C THR A 267 -24.92 -4.36 17.21
N PRO A 268 -25.69 -4.96 18.14
CA PRO A 268 -25.23 -5.18 19.51
C PRO A 268 -24.00 -6.12 19.55
N MET A 269 -23.20 -5.97 20.60
CA MET A 269 -22.10 -6.89 20.89
C MET A 269 -22.65 -8.27 21.21
N GLU A 270 -22.07 -9.30 20.60
CA GLU A 270 -22.44 -10.69 20.84
C GLU A 270 -21.18 -11.52 21.12
N HIS A 271 -21.33 -12.52 22.00
CA HIS A 271 -20.36 -13.58 22.17
C HIS A 271 -20.61 -14.62 21.08
N VAL A 272 -19.68 -14.71 20.14
CA VAL A 272 -19.79 -15.62 19.00
C VAL A 272 -18.84 -16.79 19.19
N VAL A 273 -19.35 -18.01 19.07
CA VAL A 273 -18.54 -19.23 19.04
C VAL A 273 -18.66 -19.88 17.68
N VAL A 274 -17.51 -20.12 17.06
CA VAL A 274 -17.41 -20.78 15.75
C VAL A 274 -16.59 -22.05 15.88
N ARG A 275 -16.99 -23.10 15.17
CA ARG A 275 -16.26 -24.36 15.03
C ARG A 275 -15.57 -24.40 13.68
N ALA A 276 -14.25 -24.56 13.69
CA ALA A 276 -13.43 -24.68 12.50
C ALA A 276 -12.90 -26.09 12.35
N TYR A 277 -13.06 -26.67 11.16
CA TYR A 277 -12.68 -28.04 10.86
C TYR A 277 -11.34 -28.10 10.12
N GLY A 278 -10.50 -29.08 10.45
CA GLY A 278 -9.29 -29.41 9.73
C GLY A 278 -8.38 -28.21 9.44
N LYS A 279 -8.16 -27.90 8.17
CA LYS A 279 -7.30 -26.78 7.71
C LYS A 279 -7.84 -25.39 8.09
N MET A 280 -9.14 -25.25 8.27
CA MET A 280 -9.78 -23.96 8.63
C MET A 280 -9.31 -23.50 10.02
N ALA A 281 -9.14 -24.41 10.97
CA ALA A 281 -8.61 -24.07 12.30
C ALA A 281 -7.21 -23.44 12.22
N ASN A 282 -6.33 -23.98 11.37
CA ASN A 282 -5.00 -23.42 11.17
C ASN A 282 -5.03 -22.06 10.46
N LEU A 283 -5.96 -21.87 9.52
CA LEU A 283 -6.18 -20.58 8.87
C LEU A 283 -6.59 -19.52 9.89
N LEU A 284 -7.54 -19.84 10.78
CA LEU A 284 -7.99 -18.89 11.81
C LEU A 284 -6.92 -18.58 12.87
N ARG A 285 -5.96 -19.49 13.11
CA ARG A 285 -4.79 -19.22 13.97
C ARG A 285 -3.83 -18.22 13.34
N THR A 286 -3.59 -18.34 12.03
CA THR A 286 -2.65 -17.48 11.31
C THR A 286 -3.27 -16.16 10.88
N LEU A 287 -4.58 -16.14 10.62
CA LEU A 287 -5.35 -14.98 10.23
C LEU A 287 -6.65 -14.92 11.04
N PRO A 288 -6.61 -14.42 12.28
CA PRO A 288 -7.77 -14.31 13.15
C PRO A 288 -8.87 -13.44 12.54
N LEU A 289 -10.12 -13.82 12.73
CA LEU A 289 -11.29 -13.05 12.30
C LEU A 289 -11.41 -11.73 13.06
N HIS A 290 -11.00 -11.71 14.33
CA HIS A 290 -11.03 -10.51 15.16
C HIS A 290 -9.95 -10.56 16.23
N THR A 291 -9.56 -9.39 16.76
CA THR A 291 -8.53 -9.30 17.83
C THR A 291 -8.95 -9.98 19.14
N SER A 292 -10.26 -10.12 19.40
CA SER A 292 -10.81 -10.85 20.56
C SER A 292 -10.85 -12.35 20.36
N GLN A 293 -10.45 -12.88 19.20
CA GLN A 293 -10.50 -14.32 18.93
C GLN A 293 -9.62 -15.10 19.91
N ARG A 294 -10.17 -16.14 20.52
CA ARG A 294 -9.46 -17.08 21.40
C ARG A 294 -9.94 -18.52 21.16
N GLU A 295 -9.06 -19.48 21.28
CA GLU A 295 -9.43 -20.90 21.26
C GLU A 295 -10.11 -21.24 22.60
N VAL A 296 -11.25 -21.91 22.56
CA VAL A 296 -12.05 -22.28 23.75
C VAL A 296 -12.28 -23.76 23.89
N GLY A 297 -12.05 -24.54 22.83
CA GLY A 297 -12.19 -25.97 22.83
C GLY A 297 -11.57 -26.61 21.61
N CYS A 298 -11.26 -27.90 21.70
CA CYS A 298 -10.83 -28.69 20.55
C CYS A 298 -11.28 -30.15 20.72
N GLY A 299 -11.44 -30.83 19.59
CA GLY A 299 -11.76 -32.24 19.51
C GLY A 299 -11.13 -32.89 18.29
N GLU A 300 -11.50 -34.13 18.02
CA GLU A 300 -11.00 -34.84 16.85
C GLU A 300 -11.48 -34.13 15.56
N GLY A 301 -10.53 -33.51 14.83
CA GLY A 301 -10.78 -32.86 13.56
C GLY A 301 -11.35 -31.43 13.62
N TYR A 302 -11.55 -30.84 14.79
CA TYR A 302 -12.07 -29.48 14.93
C TYR A 302 -11.44 -28.69 16.08
N THR A 303 -11.59 -27.36 16.00
CA THR A 303 -11.25 -26.39 17.05
C THR A 303 -12.35 -25.35 17.15
N ASP A 304 -12.77 -25.02 18.38
CA ASP A 304 -13.76 -23.98 18.66
C ASP A 304 -13.05 -22.67 19.04
N PHE A 305 -13.49 -21.59 18.40
CA PHE A 305 -12.99 -20.24 18.65
C PHE A 305 -14.13 -19.36 19.16
N ALA A 306 -13.87 -18.60 20.21
CA ALA A 306 -14.79 -17.58 20.72
C ALA A 306 -14.29 -16.20 20.34
N LEU A 307 -15.24 -15.32 20.03
CA LEU A 307 -15.03 -13.92 19.67
C LEU A 307 -16.10 -13.06 20.38
N ASP A 308 -15.70 -11.88 20.85
CA ASP A 308 -16.62 -10.85 21.33
C ASP A 308 -16.65 -9.76 20.26
N ILE A 309 -17.75 -9.66 19.50
CA ILE A 309 -17.83 -8.86 18.27
C ILE A 309 -19.27 -8.41 18.00
N ARG A 310 -19.42 -7.32 17.26
CA ARG A 310 -20.70 -6.88 16.68
C ARG A 310 -20.86 -7.51 15.29
N PRO A 311 -21.73 -8.51 15.12
CA PRO A 311 -21.81 -9.28 13.88
C PRO A 311 -22.54 -8.52 12.76
N SER A 312 -21.88 -7.47 12.25
CA SER A 312 -22.32 -6.70 11.10
C SER A 312 -22.36 -7.54 9.82
N ILE A 313 -22.88 -6.98 8.74
CA ILE A 313 -22.96 -7.69 7.46
C ILE A 313 -21.58 -8.09 6.91
N ASP A 314 -20.54 -7.31 7.18
CA ASP A 314 -19.17 -7.68 6.78
C ASP A 314 -18.71 -8.98 7.45
N PHE A 315 -18.99 -9.12 8.76
CA PHE A 315 -18.65 -10.33 9.50
C PHE A 315 -19.44 -11.54 9.03
N ILE A 316 -20.75 -11.37 8.81
CA ILE A 316 -21.59 -12.45 8.27
C ILE A 316 -21.11 -12.90 6.91
N SER A 317 -20.77 -11.97 6.02
CA SER A 317 -20.22 -12.30 4.70
C SER A 317 -18.90 -13.05 4.80
N GLU A 318 -18.07 -12.71 5.79
CA GLU A 318 -16.81 -13.43 6.06
C GLU A 318 -17.06 -14.86 6.52
N LEU A 319 -18.00 -15.07 7.45
CA LEU A 319 -18.38 -16.41 7.91
C LEU A 319 -18.97 -17.26 6.76
N MET A 320 -19.83 -16.66 5.95
CA MET A 320 -20.44 -17.34 4.79
C MET A 320 -19.40 -17.73 3.74
N SER A 321 -18.32 -16.97 3.58
CA SER A 321 -17.23 -17.32 2.66
C SER A 321 -16.43 -18.56 3.08
N LYS A 322 -16.66 -19.08 4.29
CA LYS A 322 -15.93 -20.18 4.92
C LYS A 322 -16.84 -21.35 5.35
N THR A 323 -18.07 -21.38 4.86
CA THR A 323 -19.07 -22.41 5.25
C THR A 323 -18.68 -23.83 4.88
N ASP A 324 -17.68 -24.04 4.05
CA ASP A 324 -17.09 -25.34 3.74
C ASP A 324 -16.24 -25.94 4.88
N GLY A 325 -15.84 -25.13 5.85
CA GLY A 325 -15.00 -25.57 6.95
C GLY A 325 -15.25 -24.84 8.27
N LEU A 326 -16.35 -24.08 8.38
CA LEU A 326 -16.65 -23.30 9.57
C LEU A 326 -18.15 -23.27 9.85
N ASP A 327 -18.53 -23.63 11.08
CA ASP A 327 -19.89 -23.54 11.60
C ASP A 327 -19.99 -22.48 12.71
N VAL A 328 -21.12 -21.79 12.77
CA VAL A 328 -21.49 -20.94 13.92
C VAL A 328 -22.23 -21.80 14.95
N LEU A 329 -21.66 -21.88 16.16
CA LEU A 329 -22.31 -22.58 17.29
C LEU A 329 -23.20 -21.63 18.08
N GLU A 330 -22.69 -20.44 18.39
CA GLU A 330 -23.34 -19.40 19.19
C GLU A 330 -23.13 -18.03 18.57
N PRO A 331 -24.06 -17.09 18.72
CA PRO A 331 -25.38 -17.28 19.30
C PRO A 331 -26.40 -17.84 18.29
N ALA A 332 -27.49 -18.39 18.78
CA ALA A 332 -28.55 -18.94 17.92
C ALA A 332 -29.14 -17.89 16.97
N SER A 333 -29.20 -16.62 17.36
CA SER A 333 -29.63 -15.48 16.54
C SER A 333 -28.78 -15.32 15.27
N LEU A 334 -27.45 -15.36 15.41
CA LEU A 334 -26.50 -15.27 14.29
C LEU A 334 -26.60 -16.48 13.39
N LYS A 335 -26.65 -17.69 13.99
CA LYS A 335 -26.84 -18.93 13.25
C LYS A 335 -28.13 -18.91 12.41
N ALA A 336 -29.26 -18.51 12.99
CA ALA A 336 -30.53 -18.38 12.27
C ALA A 336 -30.46 -17.33 11.14
N ARG A 337 -29.73 -16.22 11.35
CA ARG A 337 -29.54 -15.18 10.33
C ARG A 337 -28.75 -15.70 9.13
N ILE A 338 -27.66 -16.43 9.36
CA ILE A 338 -26.85 -17.06 8.32
C ILE A 338 -27.69 -18.12 7.58
N HIS A 339 -28.40 -18.98 8.30
CA HIS A 339 -29.22 -20.04 7.73
C HIS A 339 -30.27 -19.45 6.76
N ARG A 340 -30.98 -18.40 7.15
CA ARG A 340 -31.93 -17.71 6.28
C ARG A 340 -31.29 -17.21 4.97
N ILE A 341 -30.08 -16.59 5.07
CA ILE A 341 -29.39 -16.10 3.88
C ILE A 341 -28.99 -17.24 2.95
N LEU A 342 -28.53 -18.37 3.51
CA LEU A 342 -28.17 -19.56 2.74
C LEU A 342 -29.40 -20.20 2.07
N GLU A 343 -30.53 -20.28 2.75
CA GLU A 343 -31.80 -20.78 2.16
C GLU A 343 -32.29 -19.88 1.01
N GLU A 344 -32.21 -18.56 1.18
CA GLU A 344 -32.55 -17.60 0.12
C GLU A 344 -31.59 -17.74 -1.08
N ALA A 345 -30.31 -17.94 -0.80
CA ALA A 345 -29.31 -18.17 -1.84
C ALA A 345 -29.59 -19.49 -2.59
N LEU A 346 -29.91 -20.56 -1.89
CA LEU A 346 -30.26 -21.84 -2.48
C LEU A 346 -31.48 -21.72 -3.40
N LYS A 347 -32.55 -21.03 -2.93
CA LYS A 347 -33.76 -20.80 -3.75
C LYS A 347 -33.48 -20.00 -5.03
N ARG A 348 -32.50 -19.07 -5.02
CA ARG A 348 -32.14 -18.31 -6.22
C ARG A 348 -31.28 -19.10 -7.21
N ASN A 349 -30.66 -20.21 -6.78
CA ASN A 349 -29.75 -21.01 -7.59
C ASN A 349 -30.35 -22.38 -7.96
N SER A 350 -31.57 -22.69 -7.51
CA SER A 350 -32.38 -23.84 -7.87
C SER A 350 -33.36 -23.49 -9.01
#